data_69c193c21a56407c1c4cf77d6fe20e01
#
_entry.id   69c193c21a56407c1c4cf77d6fe20e01
#
_cell.length_a   1.000
_cell.length_b   1.000
_cell.length_c   1.000
_cell.angle_alpha   90.00
_cell.angle_beta   90.00
_cell.angle_gamma   90.00
#
_symmetry.space_group_name_H-M   'P 1'
#
loop_
_entity.id
_entity.type
_entity.pdbx_description
1 polymer ?
#
loop_
_entity_poly.entity_id
_entity_poly.type
_entity_poly.pdbx_seq_one_letter_code
_entity_poly.pdbx_strand_id
1 'polypeptide(L)'
;MVERARLAEGGGWDCHFHVFDASRYTLAAGSAYQPEDASLAAFRGVCRARGIGRAVLVHPSVYGADHSSYEDALAANGDWLRGVAVVYPDEATTPDARIEHWDLLGTAGTRINRLFPGAPQHPERIVERVKPFGWHVQVLTDIVEDIGLVRRIAARDVPVVVDHFGHHPHAQLLRSAGWQDLIALVREGAAWVKLSAPYRVGAQG
;
A
#
# COMPACT_ATOMS: atom_id res chain seq x y z
N MET A 1 -9.14 -4.82 26.07
CA MET A 1 -8.93 -6.21 25.62
C MET A 1 -9.23 -6.24 24.14
N VAL A 2 -8.21 -6.32 23.30
CA VAL A 2 -8.41 -6.46 21.85
C VAL A 2 -8.90 -7.88 21.63
N GLU A 3 -10.14 -8.02 21.21
CA GLU A 3 -10.72 -9.30 20.80
C GLU A 3 -9.84 -9.85 19.66
N ARG A 4 -9.17 -10.98 19.92
CA ARG A 4 -8.42 -11.67 18.86
C ARG A 4 -9.43 -12.05 17.79
N ALA A 5 -9.41 -11.33 16.68
CA ALA A 5 -10.14 -11.72 15.50
C ALA A 5 -9.80 -13.20 15.22
N ARG A 6 -10.79 -14.08 15.32
CA ARG A 6 -10.66 -15.48 14.91
C ARG A 6 -10.18 -15.43 13.47
N LEU A 7 -9.05 -16.09 13.19
CA LEU A 7 -8.64 -16.34 11.81
C LEU A 7 -9.85 -16.95 11.11
N ALA A 8 -10.41 -16.22 10.17
CA ALA A 8 -11.57 -16.69 9.43
C ALA A 8 -11.21 -18.05 8.81
N GLU A 9 -12.16 -18.97 8.77
CA GLU A 9 -12.05 -20.21 8.00
C GLU A 9 -11.60 -19.86 6.59
N GLY A 10 -10.32 -20.13 6.23
CA GLY A 10 -9.78 -19.75 4.92
C GLY A 10 -8.32 -19.30 4.90
N GLY A 11 -7.61 -19.38 6.03
CA GLY A 11 -6.17 -19.09 6.06
C GLY A 11 -5.80 -17.64 6.33
N GLY A 12 -4.49 -17.35 6.31
CA GLY A 12 -3.95 -16.01 6.54
C GLY A 12 -4.19 -15.01 5.42
N TRP A 13 -3.81 -13.77 5.67
CA TRP A 13 -3.78 -12.70 4.68
C TRP A 13 -2.33 -12.40 4.27
N ASP A 14 -2.10 -12.23 2.95
CA ASP A 14 -0.95 -11.47 2.45
C ASP A 14 -1.40 -10.02 2.26
N CYS A 15 -0.82 -9.10 3.02
CA CYS A 15 -1.26 -7.70 3.01
C CYS A 15 -0.50 -6.82 2.01
N HIS A 16 0.37 -7.40 1.14
CA HIS A 16 1.09 -6.60 0.16
C HIS A 16 1.70 -7.44 -0.97
N PHE A 17 1.05 -7.46 -2.10
CA PHE A 17 1.64 -7.99 -3.33
C PHE A 17 1.35 -7.10 -4.52
N HIS A 18 2.07 -7.32 -5.61
CA HIS A 18 1.90 -6.65 -6.89
C HIS A 18 1.68 -7.68 -7.99
N VAL A 19 1.03 -7.27 -9.08
CA VAL A 19 0.93 -8.04 -10.32
C VAL A 19 1.65 -7.29 -11.42
N PHE A 20 2.48 -8.01 -12.17
CA PHE A 20 3.17 -7.49 -13.34
C PHE A 20 2.92 -8.42 -14.52
N ASP A 21 2.45 -7.83 -15.64
CA ASP A 21 2.18 -8.52 -16.88
C ASP A 21 2.45 -7.55 -18.05
N ALA A 22 3.69 -7.51 -18.50
CA ALA A 22 4.15 -6.61 -19.54
C ALA A 22 3.56 -6.96 -20.92
N SER A 23 3.00 -8.16 -21.09
CA SER A 23 2.33 -8.55 -22.33
C SER A 23 0.94 -7.92 -22.48
N ARG A 24 0.30 -7.55 -21.37
CA ARG A 24 -1.06 -7.02 -21.34
C ARG A 24 -1.13 -5.53 -20.97
N TYR A 25 -0.23 -5.06 -20.13
CA TYR A 25 -0.28 -3.72 -19.56
C TYR A 25 1.04 -2.99 -19.77
N THR A 26 0.93 -1.79 -20.35
CA THR A 26 2.11 -0.97 -20.67
C THR A 26 2.63 -0.26 -19.42
N LEU A 27 3.93 -0.34 -19.19
CA LEU A 27 4.58 0.41 -18.12
C LEU A 27 4.53 1.92 -18.42
N ALA A 28 4.37 2.73 -17.39
CA ALA A 28 4.40 4.18 -17.52
C ALA A 28 5.76 4.67 -18.04
N ALA A 29 5.74 5.70 -18.87
CA ALA A 29 6.96 6.33 -19.36
C ALA A 29 7.79 6.85 -18.15
N GLY A 30 9.09 6.53 -18.14
CA GLY A 30 9.98 6.91 -17.03
C GLY A 30 9.78 6.13 -15.74
N SER A 31 9.16 4.94 -15.80
CA SER A 31 9.06 4.06 -14.64
C SER A 31 10.45 3.79 -14.01
N ALA A 32 10.52 3.77 -12.68
CA ALA A 32 11.79 3.69 -11.94
C ALA A 32 12.50 2.34 -12.11
N TYR A 33 11.81 1.30 -12.54
CA TYR A 33 12.34 -0.04 -12.79
C TYR A 33 11.45 -0.80 -13.77
N GLN A 34 12.03 -1.84 -14.37
CA GLN A 34 11.28 -2.81 -15.18
C GLN A 34 11.16 -4.12 -14.41
N PRO A 35 9.96 -4.46 -13.92
CA PRO A 35 9.76 -5.71 -13.19
C PRO A 35 9.78 -6.90 -14.15
N GLU A 36 10.17 -8.06 -13.65
CA GLU A 36 9.86 -9.33 -14.29
C GLU A 36 8.36 -9.61 -14.20
N ASP A 37 7.82 -10.40 -15.13
CA ASP A 37 6.42 -10.81 -15.10
C ASP A 37 6.11 -11.60 -13.82
N ALA A 38 5.07 -11.19 -13.13
CA ALA A 38 4.57 -11.81 -11.92
C ALA A 38 3.04 -11.85 -11.97
N SER A 39 2.52 -12.89 -12.61
CA SER A 39 1.08 -13.00 -12.85
C SER A 39 0.29 -13.30 -11.57
N LEU A 40 -0.98 -12.87 -11.56
CA LEU A 40 -1.90 -13.19 -10.46
C LEU A 40 -2.06 -14.72 -10.28
N ALA A 41 -2.03 -15.50 -11.35
CA ALA A 41 -2.12 -16.96 -11.30
C ALA A 41 -0.92 -17.59 -10.57
N ALA A 42 0.30 -17.09 -10.85
CA ALA A 42 1.51 -17.53 -10.15
C ALA A 42 1.43 -17.20 -8.65
N PHE A 43 1.02 -15.97 -8.30
CA PHE A 43 0.83 -15.56 -6.91
C PHE A 43 -0.24 -16.42 -6.20
N ARG A 44 -1.35 -16.74 -6.87
CA ARG A 44 -2.37 -17.64 -6.30
C ARG A 44 -1.80 -19.02 -5.97
N GLY A 45 -0.89 -19.53 -6.79
CA GLY A 45 -0.14 -20.76 -6.51
C GLY A 45 0.67 -20.67 -5.21
N VAL A 46 1.39 -19.57 -5.01
CA VAL A 46 2.15 -19.31 -3.78
C VAL A 46 1.21 -19.23 -2.57
N CYS A 47 0.08 -18.52 -2.69
CA CYS A 47 -0.92 -18.42 -1.62
C CYS A 47 -1.41 -19.80 -1.17
N ARG A 48 -1.80 -20.66 -2.13
CA ARG A 48 -2.25 -22.03 -1.84
C ARG A 48 -1.19 -22.85 -1.11
N ALA A 49 0.06 -22.77 -1.56
CA ALA A 49 1.18 -23.50 -0.96
C ALA A 49 1.50 -23.03 0.48
N ARG A 50 1.12 -21.80 0.82
CA ARG A 50 1.38 -21.15 2.13
C ARG A 50 0.16 -21.06 3.05
N GLY A 51 -1.00 -21.59 2.64
CA GLY A 51 -2.23 -21.48 3.42
C GLY A 51 -2.77 -20.05 3.52
N ILE A 52 -2.46 -19.20 2.53
CA ILE A 52 -2.95 -17.84 2.42
C ILE A 52 -4.29 -17.87 1.67
N GLY A 53 -5.36 -17.49 2.33
CA GLY A 53 -6.71 -17.50 1.76
C GLY A 53 -7.11 -16.19 1.11
N ARG A 54 -6.54 -15.07 1.53
CA ARG A 54 -6.88 -13.71 1.09
C ARG A 54 -5.65 -12.85 0.90
N ALA A 55 -5.74 -11.84 0.03
CA ALA A 55 -4.60 -10.96 -0.20
C ALA A 55 -5.01 -9.52 -0.54
N VAL A 56 -4.06 -8.59 -0.36
CA VAL A 56 -4.21 -7.18 -0.71
C VAL A 56 -3.31 -6.85 -1.89
N LEU A 57 -3.94 -6.61 -3.04
CA LEU A 57 -3.27 -6.13 -4.24
C LEU A 57 -2.97 -4.64 -4.08
N VAL A 58 -1.71 -4.28 -4.08
CA VAL A 58 -1.28 -2.89 -4.06
C VAL A 58 -0.94 -2.48 -5.49
N HIS A 59 -1.53 -1.39 -5.99
CA HIS A 59 -1.22 -0.88 -7.33
C HIS A 59 0.27 -0.52 -7.44
N PRO A 60 1.02 -1.13 -8.37
CA PRO A 60 2.45 -0.87 -8.49
C PRO A 60 2.71 0.46 -9.23
N SER A 61 3.66 1.25 -8.71
CA SER A 61 3.99 2.57 -9.24
C SER A 61 4.48 2.58 -10.69
N VAL A 62 4.95 1.44 -11.20
CA VAL A 62 5.44 1.33 -12.59
C VAL A 62 4.34 1.49 -13.64
N TYR A 63 3.07 1.35 -13.28
CA TYR A 63 1.94 1.63 -14.16
C TYR A 63 1.43 3.08 -14.07
N GLY A 64 1.97 3.88 -13.13
CA GLY A 64 1.56 5.27 -12.96
C GLY A 64 0.06 5.43 -12.69
N ALA A 65 -0.61 6.25 -13.50
CA ALA A 65 -2.06 6.48 -13.38
C ALA A 65 -2.92 5.41 -14.07
N ASP A 66 -2.31 4.48 -14.82
CA ASP A 66 -3.05 3.38 -15.46
C ASP A 66 -3.29 2.25 -14.46
N HIS A 67 -4.53 2.10 -14.03
CA HIS A 67 -4.97 1.08 -13.10
C HIS A 67 -5.62 -0.13 -13.78
N SER A 68 -5.50 -0.30 -15.09
CA SER A 68 -6.17 -1.38 -15.85
C SER A 68 -5.85 -2.77 -15.28
N SER A 69 -4.56 -3.04 -14.96
CA SER A 69 -4.14 -4.32 -14.36
C SER A 69 -4.74 -4.55 -12.96
N TYR A 70 -4.88 -3.49 -12.20
CA TYR A 70 -5.45 -3.49 -10.86
C TYR A 70 -6.96 -3.73 -10.91
N GLU A 71 -7.68 -3.02 -11.78
CA GLU A 71 -9.13 -3.11 -11.97
C GLU A 71 -9.52 -4.51 -12.47
N ASP A 72 -8.84 -5.03 -13.50
CA ASP A 72 -9.07 -6.38 -14.03
C ASP A 72 -8.86 -7.45 -12.95
N ALA A 73 -7.80 -7.32 -12.15
CA ALA A 73 -7.52 -8.29 -11.10
C ALA A 73 -8.60 -8.30 -10.01
N LEU A 74 -9.06 -7.15 -9.54
CA LEU A 74 -10.09 -7.05 -8.51
C LEU A 74 -11.45 -7.48 -9.03
N ALA A 75 -11.85 -7.05 -10.23
CA ALA A 75 -13.14 -7.40 -10.83
C ALA A 75 -13.31 -8.93 -10.97
N ALA A 76 -12.23 -9.63 -11.32
CA ALA A 76 -12.26 -11.08 -11.50
C ALA A 76 -12.06 -11.88 -10.20
N ASN A 77 -11.66 -11.26 -9.07
CA ASN A 77 -11.19 -11.97 -7.88
C ASN A 77 -11.64 -11.33 -6.56
N GLY A 78 -12.74 -10.60 -6.54
CA GLY A 78 -13.25 -9.88 -5.37
C GLY A 78 -13.63 -10.78 -4.18
N ASP A 79 -13.73 -12.08 -4.38
CA ASP A 79 -13.98 -13.09 -3.35
C ASP A 79 -12.80 -13.26 -2.39
N TRP A 80 -11.57 -13.04 -2.85
CA TRP A 80 -10.36 -13.24 -2.06
C TRP A 80 -9.37 -12.08 -2.07
N LEU A 81 -9.53 -11.11 -3.00
CA LEU A 81 -8.71 -9.91 -3.06
C LEU A 81 -9.38 -8.69 -2.42
N ARG A 82 -8.55 -7.81 -1.89
CA ARG A 82 -8.83 -6.40 -1.61
C ARG A 82 -7.75 -5.56 -2.26
N GLY A 83 -8.04 -4.28 -2.48
CA GLY A 83 -7.13 -3.41 -3.20
C GLY A 83 -6.61 -2.23 -2.39
N VAL A 84 -5.43 -1.75 -2.78
CA VAL A 84 -4.89 -0.44 -2.41
C VAL A 84 -4.53 0.27 -3.71
N ALA A 85 -5.30 1.30 -4.06
CA ALA A 85 -5.12 2.10 -5.27
C ALA A 85 -4.06 3.20 -5.06
N VAL A 86 -3.69 3.89 -6.14
CA VAL A 86 -2.97 5.15 -6.08
C VAL A 86 -3.90 6.26 -6.53
N VAL A 87 -4.41 7.03 -5.57
CA VAL A 87 -5.25 8.22 -5.84
C VAL A 87 -4.33 9.43 -5.98
N TYR A 88 -4.56 10.22 -7.00
CA TYR A 88 -3.88 11.50 -7.21
C TYR A 88 -4.67 12.65 -6.58
N PRO A 89 -4.02 13.76 -6.20
CA PRO A 89 -4.69 14.87 -5.52
C PRO A 89 -5.64 15.67 -6.41
N ASP A 90 -5.51 15.53 -7.72
CA ASP A 90 -6.33 16.23 -8.71
C ASP A 90 -7.35 15.30 -9.38
N GLU A 91 -8.52 15.85 -9.68
CA GLU A 91 -9.62 15.12 -10.28
C GLU A 91 -9.37 14.77 -11.75
N ALA A 92 -8.53 15.52 -12.44
CA ALA A 92 -8.20 15.24 -13.84
C ALA A 92 -7.43 13.92 -13.99
N THR A 93 -6.54 13.61 -13.03
CA THR A 93 -5.78 12.36 -13.01
C THR A 93 -6.58 11.21 -12.38
N THR A 94 -7.32 11.49 -11.29
CA THR A 94 -8.20 10.50 -10.66
C THR A 94 -9.59 11.12 -10.45
N PRO A 95 -10.54 10.93 -11.36
CA PRO A 95 -11.93 11.35 -11.17
C PRO A 95 -12.57 10.71 -9.93
N ASP A 96 -13.44 11.44 -9.21
CA ASP A 96 -14.15 10.91 -8.05
C ASP A 96 -14.97 9.66 -8.39
N ALA A 97 -15.61 9.63 -9.55
CA ALA A 97 -16.31 8.45 -10.06
C ALA A 97 -15.41 7.21 -10.18
N ARG A 98 -14.10 7.39 -10.38
CA ARG A 98 -13.15 6.28 -10.41
C ARG A 98 -12.84 5.77 -9.00
N ILE A 99 -12.78 6.64 -8.00
CA ILE A 99 -12.63 6.24 -6.59
C ILE A 99 -13.86 5.44 -6.15
N GLU A 100 -15.06 5.91 -6.48
CA GLU A 100 -16.32 5.18 -6.23
C GLU A 100 -16.32 3.80 -6.90
N HIS A 101 -15.88 3.72 -8.14
CA HIS A 101 -15.76 2.45 -8.85
C HIS A 101 -14.78 1.50 -8.16
N TRP A 102 -13.62 1.99 -7.74
CA TRP A 102 -12.64 1.17 -7.01
C TRP A 102 -13.16 0.69 -5.65
N ASP A 103 -13.93 1.52 -4.95
CA ASP A 103 -14.59 1.11 -3.70
C ASP A 103 -15.51 -0.08 -3.93
N LEU A 104 -16.35 -0.04 -4.98
CA LEU A 104 -17.22 -1.15 -5.39
C LEU A 104 -16.43 -2.42 -5.77
N LEU A 105 -15.24 -2.30 -6.31
CA LEU A 105 -14.35 -3.42 -6.60
C LEU A 105 -13.66 -4.01 -5.36
N GLY A 106 -13.83 -3.39 -4.17
CA GLY A 106 -13.24 -3.86 -2.92
C GLY A 106 -11.88 -3.23 -2.61
N THR A 107 -11.60 -2.05 -3.14
CA THR A 107 -10.48 -1.22 -2.65
C THR A 107 -10.75 -0.79 -1.22
N ALA A 108 -9.74 -0.90 -0.36
CA ALA A 108 -9.83 -0.57 1.06
C ALA A 108 -8.79 0.48 1.50
N GLY A 109 -8.01 1.01 0.55
CA GLY A 109 -7.02 2.02 0.85
C GLY A 109 -6.40 2.68 -0.37
N THR A 110 -5.63 3.73 -0.11
CA THR A 110 -4.79 4.38 -1.11
C THR A 110 -3.34 4.41 -0.67
N ARG A 111 -2.40 4.40 -1.62
CA ARG A 111 -0.97 4.48 -1.35
C ARG A 111 -0.38 5.83 -1.74
N ILE A 112 0.32 6.45 -0.80
CA ILE A 112 1.14 7.64 -1.01
C ILE A 112 2.60 7.20 -1.04
N ASN A 113 3.24 7.32 -2.20
CA ASN A 113 4.63 6.94 -2.38
C ASN A 113 5.51 8.20 -2.43
N ARG A 114 6.42 8.35 -1.46
CA ARG A 114 7.33 9.50 -1.33
C ARG A 114 8.75 9.21 -1.83
N LEU A 115 9.05 7.95 -2.15
CA LEU A 115 10.41 7.51 -2.51
C LEU A 115 10.68 7.51 -4.01
N PHE A 116 9.63 7.60 -4.83
CA PHE A 116 9.77 7.61 -6.28
C PHE A 116 9.41 8.96 -6.90
N PRO A 117 9.92 9.26 -8.10
CA PRO A 117 9.54 10.46 -8.84
C PRO A 117 8.02 10.58 -8.99
N GLY A 118 7.51 11.80 -8.96
CA GLY A 118 6.07 12.06 -9.07
C GLY A 118 5.29 11.95 -7.76
N ALA A 119 5.99 11.89 -6.60
CA ALA A 119 5.34 11.93 -5.30
C ALA A 119 4.37 13.12 -5.18
N PRO A 120 3.14 12.91 -4.67
CA PRO A 120 2.13 13.97 -4.59
C PRO A 120 2.58 15.11 -3.68
N GLN A 121 2.42 16.35 -4.16
CA GLN A 121 2.82 17.56 -3.41
C GLN A 121 1.85 17.86 -2.25
N HIS A 122 0.60 17.43 -2.38
CA HIS A 122 -0.47 17.71 -1.41
C HIS A 122 -1.14 16.39 -0.97
N PRO A 123 -0.44 15.54 -0.19
CA PRO A 123 -0.98 14.25 0.24
C PRO A 123 -2.26 14.38 1.07
N GLU A 124 -2.45 15.51 1.75
CA GLU A 124 -3.65 15.80 2.53
C GLU A 124 -4.92 15.84 1.65
N ARG A 125 -4.82 16.30 0.41
CA ARG A 125 -5.95 16.27 -0.54
C ARG A 125 -6.38 14.86 -0.88
N ILE A 126 -5.43 13.95 -0.97
CA ILE A 126 -5.73 12.52 -1.19
C ILE A 126 -6.52 11.98 -0.01
N VAL A 127 -6.09 12.30 1.22
CA VAL A 127 -6.77 11.86 2.44
C VAL A 127 -8.23 12.31 2.45
N GLU A 128 -8.50 13.59 2.15
CA GLU A 128 -9.88 14.13 2.12
C GLU A 128 -10.76 13.41 1.10
N ARG A 129 -10.19 13.01 -0.05
CA ARG A 129 -10.93 12.32 -1.10
C ARG A 129 -11.27 10.87 -0.76
N VAL A 130 -10.44 10.18 0.03
CA VAL A 130 -10.65 8.76 0.36
C VAL A 130 -11.30 8.52 1.72
N LYS A 131 -11.26 9.50 2.62
CA LYS A 131 -11.85 9.43 3.95
C LYS A 131 -13.35 9.08 3.95
N PRO A 132 -14.20 9.61 3.04
CA PRO A 132 -15.62 9.26 2.99
C PRO A 132 -15.89 7.75 2.74
N PHE A 133 -14.95 7.04 2.13
CA PHE A 133 -15.04 5.61 1.85
C PHE A 133 -14.50 4.74 3.01
N GLY A 134 -13.98 5.35 4.07
CA GLY A 134 -13.36 4.62 5.18
C GLY A 134 -12.04 3.94 4.82
N TRP A 135 -11.38 4.36 3.74
CA TRP A 135 -10.12 3.79 3.30
C TRP A 135 -8.97 4.15 4.23
N HIS A 136 -8.05 3.20 4.42
CA HIS A 136 -6.77 3.52 5.05
C HIS A 136 -5.81 4.21 4.08
N VAL A 137 -4.84 4.92 4.62
CA VAL A 137 -3.76 5.53 3.83
C VAL A 137 -2.46 4.77 4.08
N GLN A 138 -1.98 4.11 3.05
CA GLN A 138 -0.69 3.42 3.06
C GLN A 138 0.41 4.40 2.65
N VAL A 139 1.48 4.50 3.42
CA VAL A 139 2.57 5.45 3.19
C VAL A 139 3.87 4.70 2.98
N LEU A 140 4.48 4.91 1.81
CA LEU A 140 5.85 4.50 1.52
C LEU A 140 6.75 5.73 1.62
N THR A 141 7.50 5.83 2.69
CA THR A 141 8.43 6.93 2.98
C THR A 141 9.61 6.44 3.80
N ASP A 142 10.70 7.18 3.78
CA ASP A 142 11.75 7.05 4.77
C ASP A 142 11.30 7.77 6.05
N ILE A 143 11.00 7.03 7.10
CA ILE A 143 10.48 7.61 8.35
C ILE A 143 11.53 8.40 9.15
N VAL A 144 12.81 8.23 8.87
CA VAL A 144 13.86 9.03 9.51
C VAL A 144 13.83 10.45 8.94
N GLU A 145 13.52 10.56 7.64
CA GLU A 145 13.48 11.84 6.93
C GLU A 145 12.10 12.53 7.05
N ASP A 146 11.00 11.77 6.98
CA ASP A 146 9.66 12.35 6.86
C ASP A 146 8.59 11.64 7.73
N ILE A 147 8.88 11.37 9.00
CA ILE A 147 7.85 10.89 9.96
C ILE A 147 6.74 11.93 10.15
N GLY A 148 7.04 13.20 9.88
CA GLY A 148 6.07 14.29 9.92
C GLY A 148 4.88 14.07 8.97
N LEU A 149 5.08 13.44 7.82
CA LEU A 149 3.98 13.07 6.92
C LEU A 149 3.03 12.08 7.57
N VAL A 150 3.55 11.02 8.18
CA VAL A 150 2.75 10.00 8.86
C VAL A 150 1.89 10.64 9.96
N ARG A 151 2.50 11.53 10.77
CA ARG A 151 1.78 12.27 11.82
C ARG A 151 0.67 13.17 11.27
N ARG A 152 0.94 13.91 10.18
CA ARG A 152 -0.07 14.78 9.56
C ARG A 152 -1.25 14.01 8.99
N ILE A 153 -1.00 12.81 8.43
CA ILE A 153 -2.07 11.95 7.92
C ILE A 153 -2.87 11.34 9.09
N ALA A 154 -2.19 10.81 10.10
CA ALA A 154 -2.83 10.23 11.28
C ALA A 154 -3.73 11.25 12.01
N ALA A 155 -3.31 12.52 12.08
CA ALA A 155 -4.10 13.60 12.66
C ALA A 155 -5.41 13.93 11.92
N ARG A 156 -5.65 13.30 10.75
CA ARG A 156 -6.90 13.46 9.98
C ARG A 156 -7.94 12.37 10.25
N ASP A 157 -7.73 11.57 11.27
CA ASP A 157 -8.66 10.52 11.68
C ASP A 157 -8.94 9.52 10.54
N VAL A 158 -7.87 9.03 9.93
CA VAL A 158 -7.87 7.93 8.98
C VAL A 158 -6.84 6.89 9.41
N PRO A 159 -7.07 5.59 9.24
CA PRO A 159 -6.08 4.57 9.53
C PRO A 159 -4.84 4.76 8.65
N VAL A 160 -3.65 4.79 9.25
CA VAL A 160 -2.38 4.91 8.51
C VAL A 160 -1.62 3.61 8.57
N VAL A 161 -1.09 3.19 7.42
CA VAL A 161 -0.26 1.99 7.30
C VAL A 161 1.10 2.38 6.73
N VAL A 162 2.16 2.18 7.48
CA VAL A 162 3.54 2.46 7.03
C VAL A 162 4.13 1.22 6.38
N ASP A 163 4.61 1.35 5.14
CA ASP A 163 5.21 0.25 4.39
C ASP A 163 6.61 -0.11 4.90
N HIS A 164 6.93 -1.41 4.88
CA HIS A 164 8.28 -1.96 4.91
C HIS A 164 9.17 -1.39 6.03
N PHE A 165 8.72 -1.48 7.28
CA PHE A 165 9.44 -0.95 8.47
C PHE A 165 9.76 0.55 8.40
N GLY A 166 9.10 1.32 7.51
CA GLY A 166 9.41 2.74 7.31
C GLY A 166 10.61 3.01 6.41
N HIS A 167 11.06 2.00 5.67
CA HIS A 167 11.98 2.09 4.53
C HIS A 167 13.32 2.83 4.77
N HIS A 168 13.83 2.82 5.98
CA HIS A 168 15.17 3.37 6.25
C HIS A 168 16.23 2.27 6.19
N PRO A 169 17.23 2.34 5.29
CA PRO A 169 18.16 1.24 5.00
C PRO A 169 19.32 1.12 6.01
N HIS A 170 19.15 1.53 7.27
CA HIS A 170 20.32 1.64 8.16
C HIS A 170 20.11 0.99 9.53
N ALA A 171 21.20 0.41 10.08
CA ALA A 171 21.25 -0.13 11.44
C ALA A 171 20.89 0.91 12.54
N GLN A 172 20.94 2.21 12.22
CA GLN A 172 20.54 3.29 13.12
C GLN A 172 19.03 3.52 13.19
N LEU A 173 18.22 2.89 12.31
CA LEU A 173 16.76 3.03 12.29
C LEU A 173 16.16 2.93 13.69
N LEU A 174 16.47 1.86 14.43
CA LEU A 174 15.88 1.59 15.73
C LEU A 174 16.19 2.66 16.81
N ARG A 175 17.23 3.46 16.60
CA ARG A 175 17.64 4.57 17.50
C ARG A 175 17.21 5.94 17.00
N SER A 176 16.64 6.02 15.80
CA SER A 176 16.21 7.28 15.23
C SER A 176 14.96 7.83 15.92
N ALA A 177 14.83 9.15 15.95
CA ALA A 177 13.63 9.82 16.44
C ALA A 177 12.41 9.40 15.63
N GLY A 178 12.54 9.28 14.29
CA GLY A 178 11.46 8.85 13.41
C GLY A 178 10.90 7.46 13.75
N TRP A 179 11.79 6.51 14.11
CA TRP A 179 11.36 5.18 14.55
C TRP A 179 10.66 5.22 15.92
N GLN A 180 11.19 5.99 16.88
CA GLN A 180 10.55 6.13 18.20
C GLN A 180 9.17 6.77 18.07
N ASP A 181 9.02 7.76 17.21
CA ASP A 181 7.76 8.40 16.89
C ASP A 181 6.77 7.42 16.22
N LEU A 182 7.24 6.60 15.28
CA LEU A 182 6.41 5.57 14.66
C LEU A 182 5.92 4.56 15.70
N ILE A 183 6.79 4.11 16.60
CA ILE A 183 6.40 3.20 17.70
C ILE A 183 5.36 3.84 18.60
N ALA A 184 5.48 5.14 18.90
CA ALA A 184 4.48 5.87 19.68
C ALA A 184 3.12 5.86 18.97
N LEU A 185 3.07 6.23 17.68
CA LEU A 185 1.84 6.19 16.85
C LEU A 185 1.21 4.80 16.81
N VAL A 186 2.02 3.74 16.71
CA VAL A 186 1.51 2.35 16.74
C VAL A 186 0.92 2.00 18.11
N ARG A 187 1.56 2.40 19.22
CA ARG A 187 1.05 2.17 20.58
C ARG A 187 -0.26 2.91 20.84
N GLU A 188 -0.41 4.07 20.29
CA GLU A 188 -1.63 4.89 20.36
C GLU A 188 -2.75 4.36 19.44
N GLY A 189 -2.46 3.37 18.59
CA GLY A 189 -3.41 2.86 17.60
C GLY A 189 -3.62 3.78 16.39
N ALA A 190 -2.80 4.83 16.24
CA ALA A 190 -2.89 5.80 15.16
C ALA A 190 -2.19 5.34 13.86
N ALA A 191 -1.30 4.35 13.95
CA ALA A 191 -0.62 3.79 12.78
C ALA A 191 -0.42 2.27 12.89
N TRP A 192 -0.25 1.64 11.72
CA TRP A 192 0.13 0.25 11.53
C TRP A 192 1.42 0.19 10.74
N VAL A 193 2.19 -0.89 10.89
CA VAL A 193 3.46 -1.08 10.16
C VAL A 193 3.44 -2.43 9.45
N LYS A 194 3.78 -2.45 8.17
CA LYS A 194 4.01 -3.69 7.43
C LYS A 194 5.42 -4.21 7.73
N LEU A 195 5.49 -5.35 8.38
CA LEU A 195 6.72 -6.07 8.66
C LEU A 195 7.11 -6.93 7.44
N SER A 196 7.46 -6.26 6.34
CA SER A 196 7.74 -6.88 5.04
C SER A 196 8.99 -6.27 4.40
N ALA A 197 9.51 -6.93 3.37
CA ALA A 197 10.73 -6.52 2.66
C ALA A 197 11.92 -6.22 3.59
N PRO A 198 12.32 -7.14 4.49
CA PRO A 198 13.37 -6.90 5.48
C PRO A 198 14.73 -6.56 4.83
N TYR A 199 14.97 -6.99 3.59
CA TYR A 199 16.16 -6.64 2.81
C TYR A 199 16.30 -5.14 2.52
N ARG A 200 15.21 -4.35 2.66
CA ARG A 200 15.24 -2.89 2.48
C ARG A 200 15.76 -2.14 3.70
N VAL A 201 15.72 -2.76 4.86
CA VAL A 201 16.10 -2.14 6.14
C VAL A 201 17.25 -2.90 6.81
N GLY A 202 17.62 -4.07 6.30
CA GLY A 202 18.77 -4.84 6.78
C GLY A 202 20.10 -4.18 6.40
N ALA A 203 21.15 -4.45 7.17
CA ALA A 203 22.49 -4.17 6.72
C ALA A 203 22.73 -4.98 5.43
N GLN A 204 23.13 -4.29 4.37
CA GLN A 204 23.67 -4.99 3.19
C GLN A 204 24.95 -5.68 3.64
N GLY A 205 24.89 -7.00 3.77
CA GLY A 205 26.07 -7.81 3.98
C GLY A 205 26.86 -7.95 2.69
#